data_94878d5cf4279815097deb8a2b0fbc48
#
_entry.id   94878d5cf4279815097deb8a2b0fbc48
#
_cell.length_a   1.000
_cell.length_b   1.000
_cell.length_c   1.000
_cell.angle_alpha   90.00
_cell.angle_beta   90.00
_cell.angle_gamma   90.00
#
_symmetry.space_group_name_H-M   'P 1'
#
loop_
_entity.id
_entity.type
_entity.pdbx_description
1 polymer ?
#
loop_
_entity_poly.entity_id
_entity_poly.type
_entity_poly.pdbx_seq_one_letter_code
_entity_poly.pdbx_strand_id
1 'polypeptide(L)'
;MKVQVKVLDSRLGTEWPMPTYATAGSAGLDLRACVEQATVIEPGQTVLVKTGLSIYIEDTNFAGLILPRSGLGHKHGIVLGNLVGLIDSDYQGELMVSVWNRSQTAFTLEPGERLAQYVLVPVVQAQFDLVEEFVATERGAGGFGHTGTN
;
A
#
# COMPACT_ATOMS: atom_id res chain seq x y z
N MET A 1 18.74 5.02 0.23
CA MET A 1 18.56 3.62 0.68
C MET A 1 18.43 2.72 -0.55
N LYS A 2 19.10 1.58 -0.56
CA LYS A 2 18.96 0.58 -1.63
C LYS A 2 18.13 -0.59 -1.14
N VAL A 3 17.20 -1.07 -1.95
CA VAL A 3 16.43 -2.29 -1.71
C VAL A 3 16.59 -3.25 -2.87
N GLN A 4 16.51 -4.55 -2.60
CA GLN A 4 16.60 -5.57 -3.63
C GLN A 4 15.23 -5.77 -4.26
N VAL A 5 15.18 -5.85 -5.59
CA VAL A 5 13.93 -6.01 -6.33
C VAL A 5 14.08 -7.15 -7.34
N LYS A 6 13.11 -8.05 -7.35
CA LYS A 6 12.92 -9.02 -8.43
C LYS A 6 11.76 -8.59 -9.32
N VAL A 7 11.98 -8.67 -10.63
CA VAL A 7 10.94 -8.51 -11.63
C VAL A 7 10.39 -9.91 -11.95
N LEU A 8 9.10 -10.11 -11.69
CA LEU A 8 8.41 -11.38 -11.87
C LEU A 8 7.51 -11.42 -13.11
N ASP A 9 7.22 -10.25 -13.69
CA ASP A 9 6.48 -10.10 -14.94
C ASP A 9 7.37 -9.40 -15.97
N SER A 10 7.64 -10.08 -17.07
CA SER A 10 8.56 -9.59 -18.10
C SER A 10 8.11 -8.33 -18.84
N ARG A 11 6.84 -7.94 -18.72
CA ARG A 11 6.30 -6.70 -19.27
C ARG A 11 6.78 -5.46 -18.54
N LEU A 12 7.15 -5.60 -17.25
CA LEU A 12 7.78 -4.52 -16.49
C LEU A 12 9.22 -4.28 -17.00
N GLY A 13 9.50 -3.04 -17.36
CA GLY A 13 10.76 -2.64 -17.97
C GLY A 13 10.85 -2.89 -19.47
N THR A 14 9.79 -3.39 -20.10
CA THR A 14 9.67 -3.58 -21.56
C THR A 14 8.43 -2.89 -22.10
N GLU A 15 7.25 -3.52 -22.04
CA GLU A 15 5.99 -2.89 -22.45
C GLU A 15 5.57 -1.76 -21.51
N TRP A 16 5.82 -1.92 -20.22
CA TRP A 16 5.53 -0.94 -19.17
C TRP A 16 6.81 -0.48 -18.49
N PRO A 17 6.93 0.81 -18.14
CA PRO A 17 8.10 1.27 -17.42
C PRO A 17 8.19 0.64 -16.02
N MET A 18 9.40 0.46 -15.54
CA MET A 18 9.64 0.12 -14.13
C MET A 18 9.09 1.23 -13.22
N PRO A 19 8.60 0.89 -12.03
CA PRO A 19 8.22 1.90 -11.04
C PRO A 19 9.37 2.86 -10.76
N THR A 20 9.09 4.14 -10.84
CA THR A 20 10.02 5.22 -10.54
C THR A 20 9.31 6.32 -9.76
N TYR A 21 10.06 7.11 -9.02
CA TYR A 21 9.51 8.32 -8.43
C TYR A 21 9.27 9.35 -9.53
N ALA A 22 8.05 9.85 -9.64
CA ALA A 22 7.66 10.77 -10.71
C ALA A 22 8.39 12.12 -10.61
N THR A 23 8.70 12.57 -9.40
CA THR A 23 9.45 13.80 -9.10
C THR A 23 10.44 13.55 -7.97
N ALA A 24 11.38 14.46 -7.77
CA ALA A 24 12.32 14.40 -6.65
C ALA A 24 11.64 14.44 -5.27
N GLY A 25 10.43 15.00 -5.18
CA GLY A 25 9.64 15.07 -3.95
C GLY A 25 8.57 13.98 -3.81
N SER A 26 8.48 13.04 -4.76
CA SER A 26 7.50 11.95 -4.67
C SER A 26 7.83 11.01 -3.52
N ALA A 27 6.83 10.70 -2.69
CA ALA A 27 6.97 9.75 -1.57
C ALA A 27 6.69 8.31 -1.99
N GLY A 28 5.89 8.09 -3.01
CA GLY A 28 5.43 6.79 -3.46
C GLY A 28 5.85 6.44 -4.88
N LEU A 29 6.01 5.13 -5.10
CA LEU A 29 6.20 4.51 -6.41
C LEU A 29 4.87 3.91 -6.87
N ASP A 30 4.45 4.18 -8.11
CA ASP A 30 3.24 3.56 -8.64
C ASP A 30 3.45 2.07 -8.93
N LEU A 31 2.53 1.25 -8.46
CA LEU A 31 2.45 -0.18 -8.76
C LEU A 31 1.44 -0.41 -9.89
N ARG A 32 1.79 -1.30 -10.81
CA ARG A 32 0.98 -1.61 -11.99
C ARG A 32 0.26 -2.94 -11.86
N ALA A 33 -0.90 -3.03 -12.49
CA ALA A 33 -1.69 -4.26 -12.57
C ALA A 33 -1.05 -5.23 -13.59
N CYS A 34 -0.47 -6.31 -13.10
CA CYS A 34 0.05 -7.38 -13.94
C CYS A 34 -1.03 -8.44 -14.17
N VAL A 35 -2.12 -8.05 -14.80
CA VAL A 35 -3.19 -8.93 -15.26
C VAL A 35 -2.98 -9.29 -16.72
N GLU A 36 -3.49 -10.46 -17.15
CA GLU A 36 -3.34 -10.93 -18.51
C GLU A 36 -4.31 -10.23 -19.49
N GLN A 37 -5.46 -9.85 -18.98
CA GLN A 37 -6.52 -9.17 -19.75
C GLN A 37 -7.28 -8.19 -18.89
N ALA A 38 -8.02 -7.28 -19.53
CA ALA A 38 -8.92 -6.37 -18.84
C ALA A 38 -9.81 -7.12 -17.86
N THR A 39 -9.85 -6.66 -16.60
CA THR A 39 -10.57 -7.28 -15.51
C THR A 39 -11.63 -6.32 -14.99
N VAL A 40 -12.89 -6.73 -15.06
CA VAL A 40 -14.00 -5.93 -14.50
C VAL A 40 -14.11 -6.21 -13.01
N ILE A 41 -14.12 -5.14 -12.23
CA ILE A 41 -14.33 -5.18 -10.78
C ILE A 41 -15.71 -4.56 -10.51
N GLU A 42 -16.65 -5.40 -10.16
CA GLU A 42 -18.04 -4.99 -9.89
C GLU A 42 -18.13 -4.16 -8.61
N PRO A 43 -19.17 -3.34 -8.44
CA PRO A 43 -19.43 -2.62 -7.20
C PRO A 43 -19.38 -3.55 -5.98
N GLY A 44 -18.61 -3.19 -4.96
CA GLY A 44 -18.44 -3.97 -3.74
C GLY A 44 -17.47 -5.15 -3.83
N GLN A 45 -17.03 -5.50 -5.03
CA GLN A 45 -16.10 -6.62 -5.24
C GLN A 45 -14.68 -6.25 -4.80
N THR A 46 -13.98 -7.24 -4.24
CA THR A 46 -12.55 -7.17 -3.94
C THR A 46 -11.83 -8.26 -4.73
N VAL A 47 -10.74 -7.90 -5.40
CA VAL A 47 -9.91 -8.82 -6.17
C VAL A 47 -8.44 -8.64 -5.80
N LEU A 48 -7.70 -9.74 -5.80
CA LEU A 48 -6.25 -9.72 -5.54
C LEU A 48 -5.49 -9.61 -6.85
N VAL A 49 -4.71 -8.55 -7.01
CA VAL A 49 -4.00 -8.22 -8.25
C VAL A 49 -2.49 -8.30 -8.05
N LYS A 50 -1.82 -9.01 -8.92
CA LYS A 50 -0.35 -9.10 -8.95
C LYS A 50 0.27 -7.81 -9.45
N THR A 51 1.44 -7.46 -8.90
CA THR A 51 2.20 -6.27 -9.34
C THR A 51 3.45 -6.62 -10.16
N GLY A 52 3.78 -7.90 -10.27
CA GLY A 52 4.97 -8.36 -10.98
C GLY A 52 6.30 -8.05 -10.27
N LEU A 53 6.26 -7.59 -9.03
CA LEU A 53 7.42 -7.22 -8.26
C LEU A 53 7.50 -7.95 -6.92
N SER A 54 8.71 -8.33 -6.55
CA SER A 54 9.06 -8.74 -5.19
C SER A 54 10.13 -7.76 -4.68
N ILE A 55 9.91 -7.15 -3.53
CA ILE A 55 10.84 -6.17 -2.93
C ILE A 55 11.29 -6.69 -1.57
N TYR A 56 12.59 -6.93 -1.42
CA TYR A 56 13.21 -7.32 -0.17
C TYR A 56 13.89 -6.12 0.47
N ILE A 57 13.30 -5.61 1.55
CA ILE A 57 13.79 -4.42 2.25
C ILE A 57 15.04 -4.76 3.06
N GLU A 58 15.05 -5.93 3.74
CA GLU A 58 16.12 -6.44 4.60
C GLU A 58 16.32 -5.63 5.89
N ASP A 59 16.41 -4.31 5.80
CA ASP A 59 16.63 -3.44 6.96
C ASP A 59 15.38 -3.38 7.85
N THR A 60 15.50 -3.93 9.07
CA THR A 60 14.39 -4.03 10.04
C THR A 60 13.92 -2.67 10.59
N ASN A 61 14.62 -1.58 10.30
CA ASN A 61 14.19 -0.23 10.66
C ASN A 61 13.19 0.37 9.65
N PHE A 62 12.84 -0.37 8.60
CA PHE A 62 11.90 0.09 7.57
C PHE A 62 10.84 -0.95 7.26
N ALA A 63 9.71 -0.47 6.80
CA ALA A 63 8.62 -1.26 6.24
C ALA A 63 8.14 -0.65 4.93
N GLY A 64 7.46 -1.45 4.11
CA GLY A 64 6.74 -0.96 2.95
C GLY A 64 5.27 -0.77 3.27
N LEU A 65 4.66 0.26 2.70
CA LEU A 65 3.23 0.46 2.70
C LEU A 65 2.71 0.42 1.27
N ILE A 66 1.61 -0.28 1.06
CA ILE A 66 0.82 -0.18 -0.18
C ILE A 66 -0.42 0.64 0.13
N LEU A 67 -0.56 1.74 -0.59
CA LEU A 67 -1.62 2.72 -0.40
C LEU A 67 -2.41 2.92 -1.69
N PRO A 68 -3.68 3.33 -1.60
CA PRO A 68 -4.45 3.74 -2.78
C PRO A 68 -3.82 4.96 -3.46
N ARG A 69 -4.08 5.10 -4.75
CA ARG A 69 -3.80 6.35 -5.46
C ARG A 69 -4.96 7.32 -5.26
N SER A 70 -4.65 8.58 -4.99
CA SER A 70 -5.66 9.60 -4.68
C SER A 70 -6.73 9.75 -5.78
N GLY A 71 -6.33 9.78 -7.04
CA GLY A 71 -7.26 9.94 -8.16
C GLY A 71 -8.20 8.76 -8.33
N LEU A 72 -7.69 7.53 -8.29
CA LEU A 72 -8.51 6.32 -8.37
C LEU A 72 -9.44 6.16 -7.16
N GLY A 73 -8.94 6.45 -5.96
CA GLY A 73 -9.73 6.35 -4.74
C GLY A 73 -10.86 7.37 -4.69
N HIS A 74 -10.55 8.64 -5.00
CA HIS A 74 -11.54 9.71 -4.93
C HIS A 74 -12.56 9.67 -6.07
N LYS A 75 -12.09 9.54 -7.32
CA LYS A 75 -12.96 9.61 -8.51
C LYS A 75 -13.72 8.33 -8.81
N HIS A 76 -13.07 7.18 -8.58
CA HIS A 76 -13.60 5.87 -9.01
C HIS A 76 -13.91 4.93 -7.84
N GLY A 77 -13.58 5.31 -6.62
CA GLY A 77 -13.79 4.45 -5.45
C GLY A 77 -12.92 3.20 -5.46
N ILE A 78 -11.81 3.20 -6.20
CA ILE A 78 -10.87 2.08 -6.27
C ILE A 78 -9.81 2.28 -5.20
N VAL A 79 -9.90 1.46 -4.17
CA VAL A 79 -9.07 1.51 -2.96
C VAL A 79 -8.57 0.11 -2.63
N LEU A 80 -7.97 -0.09 -1.46
CA LEU A 80 -7.54 -1.40 -1.00
C LEU A 80 -8.56 -2.01 -0.04
N GLY A 81 -8.84 -3.31 -0.22
CA GLY A 81 -9.75 -4.05 0.64
C GLY A 81 -9.25 -4.19 2.08
N ASN A 82 -7.93 -4.19 2.29
CA ASN A 82 -7.29 -4.14 3.60
C ASN A 82 -6.98 -2.72 4.06
N LEU A 83 -7.42 -1.68 3.34
CA LEU A 83 -7.20 -0.25 3.53
C LEU A 83 -5.73 0.15 3.35
N VAL A 84 -4.80 -0.48 4.02
CA VAL A 84 -3.35 -0.29 3.90
C VAL A 84 -2.68 -1.66 3.86
N GLY A 85 -1.82 -1.88 2.88
CA GLY A 85 -0.94 -3.05 2.87
C GLY A 85 0.33 -2.75 3.65
N LEU A 86 0.61 -3.53 4.69
CA LEU A 86 1.86 -3.44 5.45
C LEU A 86 2.80 -4.56 5.00
N ILE A 87 3.98 -4.18 4.53
CA ILE A 87 4.99 -5.09 4.01
C ILE A 87 6.19 -5.11 4.95
N ASP A 88 6.40 -6.24 5.58
CA ASP A 88 7.50 -6.45 6.51
C ASP A 88 8.86 -6.45 5.79
N SER A 89 9.93 -6.11 6.51
CA SER A 89 11.28 -6.01 5.93
C SER A 89 11.82 -7.33 5.43
N ASP A 90 11.36 -8.45 5.98
CA ASP A 90 11.78 -9.81 5.62
C ASP A 90 10.85 -10.50 4.61
N TYR A 91 9.79 -9.83 4.15
CA TYR A 91 8.91 -10.37 3.12
C TYR A 91 9.61 -10.41 1.76
N GLN A 92 9.60 -11.57 1.11
CA GLN A 92 10.26 -11.80 -0.19
C GLN A 92 9.30 -12.27 -1.28
N GLY A 93 8.00 -12.36 -0.98
CA GLY A 93 6.99 -12.74 -1.95
C GLY A 93 6.64 -11.62 -2.93
N GLU A 94 5.86 -11.95 -3.94
CA GLU A 94 5.31 -10.97 -4.86
C GLU A 94 4.40 -9.97 -4.12
N LEU A 95 4.59 -8.70 -4.40
CA LEU A 95 3.67 -7.67 -3.92
C LEU A 95 2.33 -7.83 -4.64
N MET A 96 1.27 -7.96 -3.86
CA MET A 96 -0.08 -8.09 -4.38
C MET A 96 -0.96 -7.00 -3.80
N VAL A 97 -1.89 -6.50 -4.60
CA VAL A 97 -2.81 -5.45 -4.20
C VAL A 97 -4.21 -6.03 -4.09
N SER A 98 -4.79 -5.95 -2.89
CA SER A 98 -6.20 -6.25 -2.66
C SER A 98 -7.03 -5.06 -3.12
N VAL A 99 -7.57 -5.12 -4.34
CA VAL A 99 -8.31 -4.01 -4.97
C VAL A 99 -9.78 -4.12 -4.64
N TRP A 100 -10.34 -3.09 -4.03
CA TRP A 100 -11.74 -3.01 -3.69
C TRP A 100 -12.43 -1.87 -4.44
N ASN A 101 -13.51 -2.21 -5.16
CA ASN A 101 -14.40 -1.21 -5.75
C ASN A 101 -15.51 -0.86 -4.75
N ARG A 102 -15.33 0.25 -4.04
CA ARG A 102 -16.33 0.76 -3.09
C ARG A 102 -17.38 1.68 -3.72
N SER A 103 -17.32 1.87 -5.05
CA SER A 103 -18.27 2.70 -5.79
C SER A 103 -19.53 1.94 -6.16
N GLN A 104 -20.46 2.64 -6.81
CA GLN A 104 -21.70 2.09 -7.35
C GLN A 104 -21.57 1.68 -8.83
N THR A 105 -20.40 1.87 -9.45
CA THR A 105 -20.17 1.66 -10.88
C THR A 105 -19.06 0.62 -11.07
N ALA A 106 -19.25 -0.33 -11.98
CA ALA A 106 -18.20 -1.27 -12.36
C ALA A 106 -16.95 -0.53 -12.87
N PHE A 107 -15.79 -1.04 -12.51
CA PHE A 107 -14.50 -0.49 -12.93
C PHE A 107 -13.74 -1.55 -13.75
N THR A 108 -13.21 -1.16 -14.90
CA THR A 108 -12.39 -2.03 -15.73
C THR A 108 -10.91 -1.71 -15.47
N LEU A 109 -10.20 -2.68 -14.92
CA LEU A 109 -8.77 -2.61 -14.70
C LEU A 109 -8.03 -3.16 -15.92
N GLU A 110 -7.24 -2.33 -16.58
CA GLU A 110 -6.47 -2.70 -17.77
C GLU A 110 -5.08 -3.25 -17.39
N PRO A 111 -4.51 -4.19 -18.17
CA PRO A 111 -3.13 -4.62 -18.01
C PRO A 111 -2.17 -3.42 -18.01
N GLY A 112 -1.26 -3.36 -17.04
CA GLY A 112 -0.26 -2.30 -16.92
C GLY A 112 -0.77 -1.00 -16.29
N GLU A 113 -2.05 -0.92 -15.96
CA GLU A 113 -2.62 0.27 -15.31
C GLU A 113 -2.03 0.48 -13.90
N ARG A 114 -1.74 1.72 -13.56
CA ARG A 114 -1.26 2.09 -12.22
C ARG A 114 -2.42 2.06 -11.24
N LEU A 115 -2.37 1.18 -10.25
CA LEU A 115 -3.53 0.90 -9.38
C LEU A 115 -3.32 1.24 -7.90
N ALA A 116 -2.08 1.31 -7.48
CA ALA A 116 -1.70 1.59 -6.10
C ALA A 116 -0.33 2.25 -6.06
N GLN A 117 0.15 2.61 -4.88
CA GLN A 117 1.49 3.13 -4.70
C GLN A 117 2.18 2.46 -3.52
N TYR A 118 3.50 2.31 -3.63
CA TYR A 118 4.38 1.74 -2.61
C TYR A 118 5.22 2.83 -1.97
N VAL A 119 5.24 2.85 -0.65
CA VAL A 119 5.97 3.83 0.15
C VAL A 119 6.83 3.10 1.17
N LEU A 120 8.11 3.47 1.29
CA LEU A 120 8.97 3.03 2.38
C LEU A 120 8.82 3.99 3.57
N VAL A 121 8.65 3.43 4.76
CA VAL A 121 8.51 4.18 6.01
C VAL A 121 9.47 3.65 7.07
N PRO A 122 10.05 4.50 7.92
CA PRO A 122 10.78 4.05 9.09
C PRO A 122 9.81 3.47 10.12
N VAL A 123 10.24 2.41 10.81
CA VAL A 123 9.47 1.75 11.86
C VAL A 123 10.33 1.48 13.06
N VAL A 124 9.68 1.35 14.22
CA VAL A 124 10.34 0.99 15.48
C VAL A 124 9.59 -0.19 16.08
N GLN A 125 10.33 -1.24 16.42
CA GLN A 125 9.79 -2.36 17.18
C GLN A 125 9.84 -2.02 18.66
N ALA A 126 8.71 -2.16 19.36
CA ALA A 126 8.63 -1.92 20.79
C ALA A 126 9.04 -3.19 21.57
N GLN A 127 9.79 -2.98 22.65
CA GLN A 127 9.95 -3.97 23.70
C GLN A 127 8.99 -3.61 24.81
N PHE A 128 8.12 -4.54 25.21
CA PHE A 128 7.14 -4.28 26.25
C PHE A 128 7.77 -4.40 27.64
N ASP A 129 7.55 -3.37 28.46
CA ASP A 129 7.80 -3.35 29.87
C ASP A 129 6.44 -3.41 30.58
N LEU A 130 6.15 -4.57 31.17
CA LEU A 130 4.84 -4.82 31.81
C LEU A 130 4.78 -4.11 33.18
N VAL A 131 3.85 -3.18 33.26
CA VAL A 131 3.60 -2.41 34.50
C VAL A 131 2.15 -2.55 34.90
N GLU A 132 1.84 -2.39 36.21
CA GLU A 132 0.47 -2.41 36.69
C GLU A 132 -0.19 -1.03 36.54
N GLU A 133 0.61 0.05 36.63
CA GLU A 133 0.15 1.43 36.58
C GLU A 133 1.10 2.29 35.74
N PHE A 134 0.57 3.32 35.10
CA PHE A 134 1.36 4.36 34.41
C PHE A 134 1.57 5.55 35.33
N VAL A 135 2.64 6.30 35.08
CA VAL A 135 2.78 7.64 35.65
C VAL A 135 1.64 8.52 35.08
N ALA A 136 0.93 9.21 35.96
CA ALA A 136 -0.22 10.02 35.60
C ALA A 136 0.15 11.18 34.66
N THR A 137 -0.71 11.43 33.66
CA THR A 137 -0.63 12.58 32.74
C THR A 137 -1.94 13.36 32.81
N GLU A 138 -1.93 14.63 32.35
CA GLU A 138 -3.14 15.45 32.30
C GLU A 138 -4.24 14.80 31.44
N ARG A 139 -3.87 14.13 30.35
CA ARG A 139 -4.81 13.45 29.45
C ARG A 139 -5.38 12.18 30.09
N GLY A 140 -4.56 11.43 30.84
CA GLY A 140 -4.94 10.13 31.38
C GLY A 140 -5.48 9.20 30.29
N ALA A 141 -6.64 8.61 30.53
CA ALA A 141 -7.32 7.69 29.59
C ALA A 141 -8.22 8.39 28.56
N GLY A 142 -8.19 9.71 28.46
CA GLY A 142 -9.04 10.47 27.55
C GLY A 142 -8.75 10.17 26.06
N GLY A 143 -9.77 9.69 25.36
CA GLY A 143 -9.74 9.39 23.90
C GLY A 143 -10.98 9.95 23.23
N PHE A 144 -11.24 9.53 21.99
CA PHE A 144 -12.47 9.79 21.22
C PHE A 144 -13.16 11.14 21.51
N GLY A 145 -12.51 12.26 21.11
CA GLY A 145 -13.08 13.60 21.32
C GLY A 145 -12.69 14.25 22.64
N HIS A 146 -11.69 13.74 23.35
CA HIS A 146 -11.17 14.33 24.60
C HIS A 146 -10.83 15.81 24.47
N THR A 147 -10.30 16.23 23.31
CA THR A 147 -9.98 17.65 23.02
C THR A 147 -11.16 18.45 22.46
N GLY A 148 -12.34 17.85 22.33
CA GLY A 148 -13.53 18.47 21.77
C GLY A 148 -13.51 18.58 20.23
N THR A 149 -14.56 19.22 19.69
CA THR A 149 -14.74 19.42 18.23
C THR A 149 -14.62 20.89 17.84
N ASN A 150 -14.29 21.78 18.75
CA ASN A 150 -14.15 23.22 18.54
C ASN A 150 -12.68 23.62 18.41
#